data_9c7597c351449fb0a5672e296c6e9dc6
#
_entry.id   9c7597c351449fb0a5672e296c6e9dc6
#
_cell.length_a   1.000
_cell.length_b   1.000
_cell.length_c   1.000
_cell.angle_alpha   90.00
_cell.angle_beta   90.00
_cell.angle_gamma   90.00
#
_symmetry.space_group_name_H-M   'P 1'
#
loop_
_entity.id
_entity.type
_entity.pdbx_description
1 polymer ?
#
loop_
_entity_poly.entity_id
_entity_poly.type
_entity_poly.pdbx_seq_one_letter_code
_entity_poly.pdbx_strand_id
1 'polypeptide(L)'
;MTMNRNSCIHIKLKINKISWIVLIAWVGMFVTIGCLNSDEKIASPISGETFFHGNFNLDIHRGKPVLINFWFPSCPPCRAEMPDLQIAYEKYGEDIAFIGIQQMGADSEKAGIEFIRELGLTYPIMADFGSKVQSNYEIFSFPTTVFLKKDHSIARVWTGIIEEKQLNQQLDAILGS
;
A
#
# COMPACT_ATOMS: atom_id res chain seq x y z
N MET A 1 -67.64 0.39 -46.24
CA MET A 1 -68.68 0.14 -45.26
C MET A 1 -67.98 -0.24 -43.94
N THR A 2 -68.02 0.70 -43.09
CA THR A 2 -67.91 0.76 -41.62
C THR A 2 -66.96 -0.15 -40.86
N MET A 3 -65.91 0.51 -40.46
CA MET A 3 -65.02 0.19 -39.37
C MET A 3 -65.78 -0.14 -38.09
N ASN A 4 -65.25 -1.07 -37.26
CA ASN A 4 -65.62 -1.12 -35.87
C ASN A 4 -64.39 -1.13 -34.97
N ARG A 5 -64.51 -0.33 -33.94
CA ARG A 5 -63.60 0.26 -33.00
C ARG A 5 -63.00 -0.73 -31.97
N ASN A 6 -61.79 -0.41 -31.64
CA ASN A 6 -61.08 -0.49 -30.33
C ASN A 6 -61.84 -1.12 -29.15
N SER A 7 -61.27 -2.20 -28.64
CA SER A 7 -61.47 -2.58 -27.23
C SER A 7 -60.13 -2.50 -26.51
N CYS A 8 -59.89 -1.33 -25.87
CA CYS A 8 -58.84 -1.22 -24.85
C CYS A 8 -59.24 -2.01 -23.61
N ILE A 9 -58.58 -3.11 -23.37
CA ILE A 9 -58.71 -3.86 -22.12
C ILE A 9 -57.91 -3.11 -21.05
N HIS A 10 -58.62 -2.32 -20.21
CA HIS A 10 -58.07 -1.77 -18.98
C HIS A 10 -57.94 -2.89 -17.94
N ILE A 11 -56.79 -3.49 -17.82
CA ILE A 11 -56.46 -4.35 -16.69
C ILE A 11 -56.18 -3.45 -15.47
N LYS A 12 -57.19 -3.29 -14.60
CA LYS A 12 -57.04 -2.68 -13.28
C LYS A 12 -56.28 -3.68 -12.39
N LEU A 13 -54.96 -3.57 -12.31
CA LEU A 13 -54.21 -4.29 -11.31
C LEU A 13 -54.55 -3.76 -9.93
N LYS A 14 -55.32 -4.52 -9.18
CA LYS A 14 -55.66 -4.24 -7.78
C LYS A 14 -54.42 -4.66 -6.94
N ILE A 15 -53.44 -3.76 -6.84
CA ILE A 15 -52.25 -4.01 -6.03
C ILE A 15 -52.64 -3.89 -4.57
N ASN A 16 -52.64 -5.01 -3.85
CA ASN A 16 -53.02 -5.07 -2.45
C ASN A 16 -51.88 -4.45 -1.61
N LYS A 17 -52.21 -3.72 -0.54
CA LYS A 17 -51.21 -3.05 0.34
C LYS A 17 -50.13 -4.00 0.86
N ILE A 18 -50.44 -5.29 0.99
CA ILE A 18 -49.51 -6.36 1.38
C ILE A 18 -48.43 -6.59 0.30
N SER A 19 -48.78 -6.49 -0.99
CA SER A 19 -47.83 -6.67 -2.10
C SER A 19 -46.77 -5.56 -2.15
N TRP A 20 -47.12 -4.34 -1.76
CA TRP A 20 -46.16 -3.22 -1.68
C TRP A 20 -45.17 -3.39 -0.54
N ILE A 21 -45.61 -3.89 0.61
CA ILE A 21 -44.71 -4.17 1.77
C ILE A 21 -43.70 -5.27 1.44
N VAL A 22 -44.13 -6.33 0.75
CA VAL A 22 -43.24 -7.41 0.33
C VAL A 22 -42.22 -6.93 -0.73
N LEU A 23 -42.63 -6.07 -1.65
CA LEU A 23 -41.73 -5.51 -2.68
C LEU A 23 -40.69 -4.57 -2.08
N ILE A 24 -41.07 -3.74 -1.08
CA ILE A 24 -40.14 -2.85 -0.35
C ILE A 24 -39.17 -3.69 0.51
N ALA A 25 -39.62 -4.77 1.15
CA ALA A 25 -38.76 -5.67 1.91
C ALA A 25 -37.73 -6.40 1.02
N TRP A 26 -38.12 -6.80 -0.21
CA TRP A 26 -37.21 -7.41 -1.17
C TRP A 26 -36.19 -6.41 -1.74
N VAL A 27 -36.59 -5.18 -2.01
CA VAL A 27 -35.68 -4.12 -2.47
C VAL A 27 -34.72 -3.71 -1.35
N GLY A 28 -35.19 -3.64 -0.09
CA GLY A 28 -34.34 -3.35 1.07
C GLY A 28 -33.30 -4.42 1.37
N MET A 29 -33.58 -5.69 1.07
CA MET A 29 -32.66 -6.80 1.32
C MET A 29 -31.55 -6.92 0.26
N PHE A 30 -31.75 -6.34 -0.95
CA PHE A 30 -30.71 -6.32 -2.00
C PHE A 30 -29.72 -5.13 -1.87
N VAL A 31 -30.02 -4.12 -1.03
CA VAL A 31 -29.15 -2.93 -0.89
C VAL A 31 -28.01 -3.15 0.12
N THR A 32 -28.02 -4.24 0.90
CA THR A 32 -27.00 -4.49 1.95
C THR A 32 -25.82 -5.37 1.52
N ILE A 33 -25.76 -5.80 0.25
CA ILE A 33 -24.56 -6.50 -0.30
C ILE A 33 -23.82 -5.52 -1.23
N GLY A 34 -23.58 -4.31 -0.74
CA GLY A 34 -22.52 -3.48 -1.22
C GLY A 34 -21.24 -4.02 -0.59
N CYS A 35 -20.55 -4.95 -1.25
CA CYS A 35 -19.15 -5.24 -0.94
C CYS A 35 -18.39 -3.92 -1.05
N LEU A 36 -18.03 -3.34 0.10
CA LEU A 36 -16.92 -2.41 0.20
C LEU A 36 -15.64 -3.23 -0.12
N ASN A 37 -15.49 -3.62 -1.38
CA ASN A 37 -14.18 -3.89 -1.93
C ASN A 37 -13.52 -2.51 -2.10
N SER A 38 -12.88 -2.02 -1.06
CA SER A 38 -11.72 -1.17 -1.29
C SER A 38 -10.76 -2.04 -2.09
N ASP A 39 -10.48 -1.71 -3.34
CA ASP A 39 -9.40 -2.29 -4.12
C ASP A 39 -8.09 -1.89 -3.42
N GLU A 40 -7.74 -2.60 -2.34
CA GLU A 40 -6.47 -2.42 -1.67
C GLU A 40 -5.39 -2.90 -2.64
N LYS A 41 -4.56 -1.96 -3.11
CA LYS A 41 -3.46 -2.26 -4.04
C LYS A 41 -2.47 -3.19 -3.33
N ILE A 42 -2.29 -4.39 -3.86
CA ILE A 42 -1.27 -5.33 -3.38
C ILE A 42 0.11 -4.86 -3.84
N ALA A 43 1.08 -4.92 -2.95
CA ALA A 43 2.46 -4.55 -3.22
C ALA A 43 3.06 -5.40 -4.35
N SER A 44 3.81 -4.76 -5.23
CA SER A 44 4.58 -5.46 -6.26
C SER A 44 5.70 -6.28 -5.63
N PRO A 45 6.07 -7.45 -6.19
CA PRO A 45 7.17 -8.27 -5.67
C PRO A 45 8.50 -7.50 -5.60
N ILE A 46 9.24 -7.69 -4.51
CA ILE A 46 10.60 -7.18 -4.33
C ILE A 46 11.49 -8.38 -4.02
N SER A 47 12.56 -8.56 -4.79
CA SER A 47 13.57 -9.55 -4.51
C SER A 47 14.92 -9.09 -5.06
N GLY A 48 16.00 -9.31 -4.30
CA GLY A 48 17.34 -8.96 -4.71
C GLY A 48 18.35 -9.08 -3.59
N GLU A 49 19.62 -8.99 -3.95
CA GLU A 49 20.74 -8.99 -3.00
C GLU A 49 20.80 -7.64 -2.27
N THR A 50 20.92 -7.68 -0.95
CA THR A 50 21.15 -6.51 -0.12
C THR A 50 22.64 -6.29 0.09
N PHE A 51 23.04 -5.08 0.45
CA PHE A 51 24.45 -4.76 0.64
C PHE A 51 25.13 -5.60 1.73
N PHE A 52 24.42 -5.98 2.80
CA PHE A 52 25.04 -6.63 3.97
C PHE A 52 24.23 -7.77 4.58
N HIS A 53 23.00 -8.07 4.10
CA HIS A 53 22.09 -9.02 4.74
C HIS A 53 21.69 -10.20 3.82
N GLY A 54 22.46 -10.46 2.76
CA GLY A 54 22.09 -11.48 1.76
C GLY A 54 20.86 -11.11 0.96
N ASN A 55 20.11 -12.10 0.50
CA ASN A 55 18.95 -11.85 -0.35
C ASN A 55 17.72 -11.45 0.46
N PHE A 56 17.09 -10.36 0.06
CA PHE A 56 15.72 -9.99 0.49
C PHE A 56 14.70 -10.54 -0.50
N ASN A 57 13.58 -11.03 0.00
CA ASN A 57 12.42 -11.40 -0.81
C ASN A 57 11.16 -11.05 -0.03
N LEU A 58 10.34 -10.15 -0.59
CA LEU A 58 9.11 -9.68 0.05
C LEU A 58 8.16 -10.85 0.39
N ASP A 59 8.04 -11.84 -0.49
CA ASP A 59 7.08 -12.93 -0.31
C ASP A 59 7.35 -13.81 0.93
N ILE A 60 8.60 -13.92 1.38
CA ILE A 60 8.91 -14.68 2.61
C ILE A 60 8.46 -13.96 3.89
N HIS A 61 8.11 -12.68 3.79
CA HIS A 61 7.61 -11.86 4.89
C HIS A 61 6.08 -11.82 4.97
N ARG A 62 5.34 -12.61 4.16
CA ARG A 62 3.89 -12.69 4.28
C ARG A 62 3.46 -13.08 5.70
N GLY A 63 2.45 -12.36 6.23
CA GLY A 63 2.05 -12.48 7.62
C GLY A 63 2.77 -11.50 8.56
N LYS A 64 3.77 -10.76 8.06
CA LYS A 64 4.50 -9.71 8.75
C LYS A 64 4.31 -8.38 8.01
N PRO A 65 4.01 -7.26 8.69
CA PRO A 65 3.98 -5.95 8.06
C PRO A 65 5.35 -5.57 7.52
N VAL A 66 5.39 -4.69 6.51
CA VAL A 66 6.66 -4.28 5.89
C VAL A 66 6.72 -2.77 5.74
N LEU A 67 7.89 -2.19 6.03
CA LEU A 67 8.26 -0.83 5.68
C LEU A 67 9.26 -0.87 4.51
N ILE A 68 8.96 -0.13 3.44
CA ILE A 68 9.82 0.03 2.27
C ILE A 68 10.17 1.51 2.15
N ASN A 69 11.45 1.87 2.25
CA ASN A 69 11.91 3.26 2.11
C ASN A 69 12.72 3.43 0.83
N PHE A 70 12.30 4.39 -0.02
CA PHE A 70 12.98 4.74 -1.28
C PHE A 70 13.82 6.00 -1.09
N TRP A 71 15.10 5.92 -1.42
CA TRP A 71 16.07 6.97 -1.14
C TRP A 71 17.27 6.98 -2.11
N PHE A 72 18.13 7.97 -2.00
CA PHE A 72 19.46 8.00 -2.63
C PHE A 72 20.44 8.85 -1.80
N PRO A 73 21.77 8.57 -1.86
CA PRO A 73 22.79 9.21 -0.99
C PRO A 73 22.83 10.73 -1.03
N SER A 74 22.72 11.34 -2.21
CA SER A 74 22.81 12.80 -2.38
C SER A 74 21.49 13.54 -2.10
N CYS A 75 20.45 12.86 -1.57
CA CYS A 75 19.16 13.42 -1.22
C CYS A 75 19.20 13.99 0.22
N PRO A 76 19.21 15.31 0.43
CA PRO A 76 19.30 15.87 1.78
C PRO A 76 18.15 15.47 2.72
N PRO A 77 16.86 15.49 2.30
CA PRO A 77 15.77 15.04 3.16
C PRO A 77 15.82 13.53 3.47
N CYS A 78 16.34 12.68 2.55
CA CYS A 78 16.56 11.27 2.83
C CYS A 78 17.58 11.08 3.96
N ARG A 79 18.70 11.82 3.89
CA ARG A 79 19.72 11.81 4.94
C ARG A 79 19.17 12.22 6.31
N ALA A 80 18.22 13.16 6.33
CA ALA A 80 17.66 13.68 7.58
C ALA A 80 16.73 12.66 8.27
N GLU A 81 15.98 11.83 7.53
CA GLU A 81 15.04 10.86 8.14
C GLU A 81 15.66 9.50 8.49
N MET A 82 16.79 9.12 7.87
CA MET A 82 17.35 7.77 8.02
C MET A 82 17.78 7.41 9.45
N PRO A 83 18.28 8.33 10.29
CA PRO A 83 18.50 8.02 11.71
C PRO A 83 17.22 7.60 12.44
N ASP A 84 16.08 8.24 12.15
CA ASP A 84 14.79 7.89 12.75
C ASP A 84 14.31 6.50 12.25
N LEU A 85 14.56 6.18 10.97
CA LEU A 85 14.30 4.85 10.42
C LEU A 85 15.18 3.77 11.08
N GLN A 86 16.44 4.08 11.40
CA GLN A 86 17.32 3.16 12.14
C GLN A 86 16.81 2.90 13.56
N ILE A 87 16.42 3.95 14.29
CA ILE A 87 15.83 3.83 15.61
C ILE A 87 14.54 3.01 15.56
N ALA A 88 13.70 3.26 14.56
CA ALA A 88 12.47 2.49 14.35
C ALA A 88 12.77 1.01 14.04
N TYR A 89 13.79 0.73 13.25
CA TYR A 89 14.21 -0.65 12.97
C TYR A 89 14.68 -1.38 14.23
N GLU A 90 15.46 -0.73 15.09
CA GLU A 90 15.91 -1.30 16.37
C GLU A 90 14.72 -1.62 17.29
N LYS A 91 13.66 -0.82 17.24
CA LYS A 91 12.45 -1.00 18.07
C LYS A 91 11.47 -2.02 17.50
N TYR A 92 11.24 -2.01 16.18
CA TYR A 92 10.15 -2.74 15.54
C TYR A 92 10.62 -3.89 14.62
N GLY A 93 11.91 -4.05 14.37
CA GLY A 93 12.45 -4.97 13.36
C GLY A 93 12.17 -6.45 13.63
N GLU A 94 11.85 -6.83 14.89
CA GLU A 94 11.38 -8.18 15.19
C GLU A 94 9.95 -8.42 14.66
N ASP A 95 9.08 -7.41 14.66
CA ASP A 95 7.68 -7.51 14.30
C ASP A 95 7.37 -6.97 12.90
N ILE A 96 8.17 -6.05 12.38
CA ILE A 96 8.03 -5.42 11.05
C ILE A 96 9.29 -5.70 10.23
N ALA A 97 9.12 -6.14 8.98
CA ALA A 97 10.25 -6.23 8.06
C ALA A 97 10.57 -4.83 7.49
N PHE A 98 11.86 -4.51 7.39
CA PHE A 98 12.34 -3.25 6.81
C PHE A 98 13.15 -3.54 5.56
N ILE A 99 13.00 -2.70 4.54
CA ILE A 99 13.85 -2.69 3.36
C ILE A 99 14.06 -1.27 2.84
N GLY A 100 15.30 -0.85 2.71
CA GLY A 100 15.69 0.37 2.00
C GLY A 100 15.95 0.05 0.52
N ILE A 101 15.43 0.87 -0.38
CA ILE A 101 15.63 0.76 -1.83
C ILE A 101 16.41 1.97 -2.28
N GLN A 102 17.71 1.78 -2.58
CA GLN A 102 18.54 2.84 -3.14
C GLN A 102 18.24 3.00 -4.63
N GLN A 103 17.78 4.19 -5.02
CA GLN A 103 17.63 4.56 -6.41
C GLN A 103 19.02 4.82 -7.03
N MET A 104 19.31 4.18 -8.19
CA MET A 104 20.64 4.15 -8.79
C MET A 104 20.88 5.21 -9.88
N GLY A 105 19.90 6.06 -10.20
CA GLY A 105 20.04 7.05 -11.27
C GLY A 105 20.85 8.29 -10.89
N ALA A 106 20.88 8.65 -9.60
CA ALA A 106 21.55 9.85 -9.10
C ALA A 106 22.95 9.56 -8.54
N ASP A 107 23.11 8.41 -7.85
CA ASP A 107 24.34 8.07 -7.14
C ASP A 107 24.78 6.63 -7.45
N SER A 108 26.06 6.33 -7.20
CA SER A 108 26.64 5.00 -7.37
C SER A 108 26.30 4.08 -6.18
N GLU A 109 26.42 2.76 -6.40
CA GLU A 109 26.35 1.76 -5.33
C GLU A 109 27.38 2.03 -4.23
N LYS A 110 28.61 2.42 -4.62
CA LYS A 110 29.68 2.77 -3.68
C LYS A 110 29.25 3.91 -2.76
N ALA A 111 28.66 4.97 -3.31
CA ALA A 111 28.14 6.09 -2.52
C ALA A 111 27.06 5.63 -1.54
N GLY A 112 26.19 4.72 -1.94
CA GLY A 112 25.20 4.08 -1.05
C GLY A 112 25.83 3.34 0.11
N ILE A 113 26.82 2.50 -0.16
CA ILE A 113 27.56 1.75 0.86
C ILE A 113 28.27 2.67 1.85
N GLU A 114 28.91 3.74 1.36
CA GLU A 114 29.57 4.74 2.20
C GLU A 114 28.55 5.47 3.09
N PHE A 115 27.41 5.84 2.53
CA PHE A 115 26.30 6.49 3.25
C PHE A 115 25.72 5.61 4.36
N ILE A 116 25.47 4.31 4.07
CA ILE A 116 24.97 3.34 5.05
C ILE A 116 25.95 3.22 6.24
N ARG A 117 27.24 3.16 5.95
CA ARG A 117 28.28 3.09 6.99
C ARG A 117 28.38 4.36 7.81
N GLU A 118 28.30 5.52 7.15
CA GLU A 118 28.37 6.82 7.80
C GLU A 118 27.23 7.01 8.82
N LEU A 119 26.00 6.60 8.46
CA LEU A 119 24.84 6.70 9.33
C LEU A 119 24.62 5.50 10.24
N GLY A 120 25.45 4.47 10.14
CA GLY A 120 25.33 3.27 10.97
C GLY A 120 24.02 2.49 10.73
N LEU A 121 23.53 2.49 9.50
CA LEU A 121 22.28 1.79 9.17
C LEU A 121 22.47 0.29 9.17
N THR A 122 21.59 -0.44 9.85
CA THR A 122 21.70 -1.90 10.04
C THR A 122 20.49 -2.67 9.52
N TYR A 123 19.45 -2.01 9.01
CA TYR A 123 18.35 -2.70 8.34
C TYR A 123 18.72 -3.08 6.89
N PRO A 124 18.06 -4.09 6.30
CA PRO A 124 18.33 -4.50 4.92
C PRO A 124 18.17 -3.35 3.92
N ILE A 125 19.18 -3.17 3.06
CA ILE A 125 19.16 -2.15 2.00
C ILE A 125 19.68 -2.77 0.71
N MET A 126 19.00 -2.54 -0.42
CA MET A 126 19.39 -3.02 -1.75
C MET A 126 19.44 -1.88 -2.77
N ALA A 127 20.24 -2.06 -3.82
CA ALA A 127 20.26 -1.17 -4.97
C ALA A 127 19.17 -1.54 -5.99
N ASP A 128 18.42 -0.57 -6.49
CA ASP A 128 17.42 -0.75 -7.55
C ASP A 128 18.03 -0.49 -8.93
N PHE A 129 18.80 -1.44 -9.44
CA PHE A 129 19.37 -1.35 -10.78
C PHE A 129 18.29 -1.31 -11.85
N GLY A 130 18.33 -0.25 -12.69
CA GLY A 130 17.35 -0.03 -13.75
C GLY A 130 16.00 0.49 -13.25
N SER A 131 15.92 0.94 -12.00
CA SER A 131 14.71 1.57 -11.41
C SER A 131 13.44 0.72 -11.52
N LYS A 132 13.59 -0.61 -11.47
CA LYS A 132 12.49 -1.54 -11.64
C LYS A 132 11.52 -1.52 -10.44
N VAL A 133 12.07 -1.57 -9.23
CA VAL A 133 11.26 -1.52 -7.99
C VAL A 133 10.57 -0.17 -7.89
N GLN A 134 11.33 0.92 -8.10
CA GLN A 134 10.82 2.29 -8.13
C GLN A 134 9.64 2.44 -9.08
N SER A 135 9.77 1.94 -10.32
CA SER A 135 8.73 2.02 -11.35
C SER A 135 7.48 1.22 -10.98
N ASN A 136 7.64 -0.01 -10.44
CA ASN A 136 6.53 -0.86 -10.03
C ASN A 136 5.72 -0.28 -8.88
N TYR A 137 6.36 0.51 -8.01
CA TYR A 137 5.72 1.23 -6.89
C TYR A 137 5.28 2.64 -7.26
N GLU A 138 5.52 3.09 -8.51
CA GLU A 138 5.16 4.43 -9.01
C GLU A 138 5.78 5.55 -8.16
N ILE A 139 7.06 5.38 -7.77
CA ILE A 139 7.78 6.36 -6.94
C ILE A 139 8.41 7.44 -7.81
N PHE A 140 7.97 8.68 -7.64
CA PHE A 140 8.42 9.85 -8.43
C PHE A 140 9.13 10.92 -7.58
N SER A 141 9.13 10.75 -6.26
CA SER A 141 9.72 11.71 -5.32
C SER A 141 10.47 10.99 -4.21
N PHE A 142 11.49 11.63 -3.65
CA PHE A 142 12.32 11.08 -2.59
C PHE A 142 12.47 12.07 -1.42
N PRO A 143 12.51 11.55 -0.18
CA PRO A 143 12.25 10.15 0.15
C PRO A 143 10.77 9.80 -0.02
N THR A 144 10.49 8.52 -0.19
CA THR A 144 9.13 7.99 -0.07
C THR A 144 9.15 6.69 0.72
N THR A 145 8.25 6.58 1.70
CA THR A 145 8.09 5.39 2.52
C THR A 145 6.74 4.74 2.28
N VAL A 146 6.75 3.43 1.96
CA VAL A 146 5.56 2.62 1.73
C VAL A 146 5.38 1.67 2.90
N PHE A 147 4.17 1.66 3.47
CA PHE A 147 3.78 0.81 4.59
C PHE A 147 2.85 -0.27 4.09
N LEU A 148 3.21 -1.53 4.33
CA LEU A 148 2.42 -2.70 3.94
C LEU A 148 1.82 -3.38 5.18
N LYS A 149 0.57 -3.83 5.06
CA LYS A 149 -0.07 -4.71 6.03
C LYS A 149 0.51 -6.14 5.96
N LYS A 150 0.07 -7.02 6.85
CA LYS A 150 0.49 -8.43 6.91
C LYS A 150 0.19 -9.23 5.64
N ASP A 151 -0.86 -8.88 4.90
CA ASP A 151 -1.24 -9.47 3.61
C ASP A 151 -0.51 -8.84 2.42
N HIS A 152 0.39 -7.87 2.70
CA HIS A 152 1.12 -7.04 1.75
C HIS A 152 0.23 -6.11 0.90
N SER A 153 -0.99 -5.82 1.32
CA SER A 153 -1.71 -4.67 0.79
C SER A 153 -1.05 -3.36 1.25
N ILE A 154 -1.07 -2.35 0.38
CA ILE A 154 -0.48 -1.04 0.67
C ILE A 154 -1.39 -0.28 1.63
N ALA A 155 -0.97 -0.15 2.89
CA ALA A 155 -1.69 0.61 3.89
C ALA A 155 -1.51 2.13 3.69
N ARG A 156 -0.27 2.56 3.35
CA ARG A 156 0.06 3.97 3.19
C ARG A 156 1.28 4.15 2.29
N VAL A 157 1.25 5.21 1.48
CA VAL A 157 2.42 5.79 0.81
C VAL A 157 2.65 7.18 1.40
N TRP A 158 3.82 7.41 1.97
CA TRP A 158 4.22 8.68 2.54
C TRP A 158 5.33 9.29 1.68
N THR A 159 5.08 10.44 1.09
CA THR A 159 6.04 11.16 0.24
C THR A 159 6.63 12.34 0.98
N GLY A 160 7.95 12.49 0.92
CA GLY A 160 8.73 13.47 1.66
C GLY A 160 9.21 12.93 3.00
N ILE A 161 9.98 13.74 3.72
CA ILE A 161 10.53 13.38 5.03
C ILE A 161 9.44 12.93 6.00
N ILE A 162 9.70 11.86 6.73
CA ILE A 162 8.85 11.39 7.81
C ILE A 162 9.58 11.53 9.13
N GLU A 163 8.98 12.29 10.06
CA GLU A 163 9.55 12.48 11.39
C GLU A 163 9.22 11.29 12.30
N GLU A 164 10.01 11.08 13.36
CA GLU A 164 9.88 9.98 14.30
C GLU A 164 8.43 9.73 14.78
N LYS A 165 7.72 10.82 15.15
CA LYS A 165 6.34 10.71 15.64
C LYS A 165 5.39 10.13 14.59
N GLN A 166 5.43 10.62 13.35
CA GLN A 166 4.60 10.13 12.25
C GLN A 166 5.00 8.71 11.86
N LEU A 167 6.31 8.43 11.82
CA LEU A 167 6.84 7.10 11.55
C LEU A 167 6.29 6.07 12.54
N ASN A 168 6.44 6.33 13.85
CA ASN A 168 5.92 5.45 14.90
C ASN A 168 4.40 5.24 14.78
N GLN A 169 3.61 6.30 14.48
CA GLN A 169 2.16 6.18 14.28
C GLN A 169 1.80 5.25 13.10
N GLN A 170 2.54 5.33 11.99
CA GLN A 170 2.31 4.45 10.84
C GLN A 170 2.71 3.00 11.14
N LEU A 171 3.83 2.79 11.83
CA LEU A 171 4.28 1.46 12.23
C LEU A 171 3.29 0.78 13.18
N ASP A 172 2.81 1.50 14.20
CA ASP A 172 1.79 0.99 15.12
C ASP A 172 0.49 0.64 14.37
N ALA A 173 0.09 1.45 13.38
CA ALA A 173 -1.10 1.19 12.59
C ALA A 173 -1.01 -0.09 11.75
N ILE A 174 0.16 -0.39 11.12
CA ILE A 174 0.33 -1.63 10.35
C ILE A 174 0.56 -2.86 11.21
N LEU A 175 1.02 -2.71 12.45
CA LEU A 175 1.10 -3.82 13.41
C LEU A 175 -0.28 -4.29 13.85
N GLY A 176 -1.22 -3.37 14.04
CA GLY A 176 -2.59 -3.64 14.45
C GLY A 176 -3.53 -4.11 13.32
N SER A 177 -3.04 -4.16 12.06
CA SER A 177 -3.84 -4.46 10.87
C SER A 177 -3.89 -5.97 10.52
#